data_0f49f501e418f4ea16c03f9f69979956
#
_entry.id   0f49f501e418f4ea16c03f9f69979956
#
_cell.length_a   1.000
_cell.length_b   1.000
_cell.length_c   1.000
_cell.angle_alpha   90.00
_cell.angle_beta   90.00
_cell.angle_gamma   90.00
#
_symmetry.space_group_name_H-M   'P 1'
#
loop_
_entity.id
_entity.type
_entity.pdbx_description
1 polymer ?
#
loop_
_entity_poly.entity_id
_entity_poly.type
_entity_poly.pdbx_seq_one_letter_code
_entity_poly.pdbx_strand_id
1 'polypeptide(L)'
;MTTTPDTAPDTRSPAHRITVAVPDVAQATAFLADLTGPSTARRDGGAGAVSFSAGTEVRFVPTAPLAAPDAPPRLVDIGTNHLCLRVGDIEAAAAHLEKVPGVDVLGDIITIPEGPIRGNRWIYFRSPWGTLFELQQWPETPGYADTTAERLHHGQRPAEDAALPTLLGLDHTGYSVRSLDATVDHLVAHHRARVVLRTEIAADRDFMRRQFDLDVEGTSAMAMLVVDDAVNLELFEHGIPGQRAPRPLDRIGGNLLELHAAPHPATTAHHAPFGLTLPRPVTG
;
A
#
# COMPACT_ATOMS: atom_id res chain seq x y z
N MET A 1 15.72 23.81 -34.42
CA MET A 1 14.37 23.22 -34.21
C MET A 1 14.57 21.87 -33.54
N THR A 2 14.51 21.85 -32.25
CA THR A 2 14.59 20.63 -31.43
C THR A 2 13.19 20.11 -31.22
N THR A 3 12.86 19.02 -31.87
CA THR A 3 11.60 18.30 -31.66
C THR A 3 11.65 17.63 -30.31
N THR A 4 10.84 18.11 -29.36
CA THR A 4 10.52 17.42 -28.12
C THR A 4 9.85 16.09 -28.49
N PRO A 5 10.27 14.95 -27.97
CA PRO A 5 9.56 13.71 -28.19
C PRO A 5 8.19 13.81 -27.51
N ASP A 6 7.15 13.73 -28.33
CA ASP A 6 5.76 13.57 -27.91
C ASP A 6 5.63 12.16 -27.30
N THR A 7 5.78 12.05 -25.98
CA THR A 7 5.51 10.80 -25.26
C THR A 7 3.99 10.66 -25.18
N ALA A 8 3.42 9.99 -26.18
CA ALA A 8 2.04 9.51 -26.10
C ALA A 8 1.87 8.73 -24.77
N PRO A 9 0.77 8.94 -24.02
CA PRO A 9 0.52 8.21 -22.78
C PRO A 9 0.53 6.72 -23.08
N ASP A 10 1.29 5.97 -22.27
CA ASP A 10 1.36 4.50 -22.37
C ASP A 10 -0.04 3.91 -22.15
N THR A 11 -0.68 3.46 -23.21
CA THR A 11 -2.05 2.90 -23.20
C THR A 11 -2.09 1.43 -22.79
N ARG A 12 -0.97 0.88 -22.29
CA ARG A 12 -0.95 -0.50 -21.79
C ARG A 12 -1.82 -0.59 -20.53
N SER A 13 -2.63 -1.65 -20.44
CA SER A 13 -3.36 -1.99 -19.21
C SER A 13 -2.36 -2.14 -18.06
N PRO A 14 -2.71 -1.71 -16.84
CA PRO A 14 -1.81 -1.90 -15.70
C PRO A 14 -1.53 -3.38 -15.50
N ALA A 15 -0.27 -3.73 -15.23
CA ALA A 15 0.11 -5.10 -14.95
C ALA A 15 -0.39 -5.56 -13.57
N HIS A 16 -0.54 -4.60 -12.63
CA HIS A 16 -1.01 -4.86 -11.27
C HIS A 16 -2.00 -3.79 -10.85
N ARG A 17 -3.01 -4.20 -10.09
CA ARG A 17 -4.05 -3.29 -9.59
C ARG A 17 -4.33 -3.55 -8.11
N ILE A 18 -4.36 -2.48 -7.35
CA ILE A 18 -4.74 -2.47 -5.94
C ILE A 18 -6.08 -1.75 -5.86
N THR A 19 -7.18 -2.48 -5.71
CA THR A 19 -8.51 -1.90 -5.54
C THR A 19 -8.79 -1.68 -4.07
N VAL A 20 -9.26 -0.48 -3.70
CA VAL A 20 -9.60 -0.09 -2.34
C VAL A 20 -11.02 0.46 -2.30
N ALA A 21 -11.83 -0.04 -1.38
CA ALA A 21 -13.20 0.41 -1.16
C ALA A 21 -13.24 1.70 -0.32
N VAL A 22 -13.94 2.71 -0.84
CA VAL A 22 -14.00 4.05 -0.25
C VAL A 22 -15.44 4.60 -0.28
N PRO A 23 -15.84 5.47 0.66
CA PRO A 23 -17.20 6.04 0.68
C PRO A 23 -17.43 7.01 -0.48
N ASP A 24 -16.42 7.76 -0.92
CA ASP A 24 -16.48 8.71 -2.02
C ASP A 24 -15.27 8.53 -2.94
N VAL A 25 -15.52 7.97 -4.11
CA VAL A 25 -14.47 7.68 -5.13
C VAL A 25 -13.85 8.97 -5.66
N ALA A 26 -14.63 10.03 -5.84
CA ALA A 26 -14.12 11.30 -6.36
C ALA A 26 -13.17 11.96 -5.35
N GLN A 27 -13.56 11.99 -4.08
CA GLN A 27 -12.73 12.50 -2.99
C GLN A 27 -11.45 11.68 -2.84
N ALA A 28 -11.55 10.35 -2.85
CA ALA A 28 -10.40 9.48 -2.70
C ALA A 28 -9.39 9.61 -3.84
N THR A 29 -9.91 9.71 -5.09
CA THR A 29 -9.05 9.92 -6.25
C THR A 29 -8.37 11.28 -6.21
N ALA A 30 -9.10 12.34 -5.87
CA ALA A 30 -8.53 13.68 -5.73
C ALA A 30 -7.46 13.72 -4.64
N PHE A 31 -7.74 13.15 -3.46
CA PHE A 31 -6.80 13.09 -2.34
C PHE A 31 -5.47 12.42 -2.73
N LEU A 32 -5.54 11.23 -3.34
CA LEU A 32 -4.30 10.54 -3.73
C LEU A 32 -3.58 11.26 -4.88
N ALA A 33 -4.33 11.82 -5.84
CA ALA A 33 -3.76 12.60 -6.92
C ALA A 33 -3.09 13.90 -6.44
N ASP A 34 -3.68 14.57 -5.45
CA ASP A 34 -3.06 15.77 -4.85
C ASP A 34 -1.76 15.40 -4.14
N LEU A 35 -1.75 14.31 -3.37
CA LEU A 35 -0.54 13.85 -2.70
C LEU A 35 0.57 13.45 -3.69
N THR A 36 0.22 12.80 -4.80
CA THR A 36 1.18 12.12 -5.70
C THR A 36 1.42 12.84 -7.03
N GLY A 37 0.70 13.91 -7.31
CA GLY A 37 0.73 14.67 -8.55
C GLY A 37 -0.50 14.40 -9.43
N PRO A 38 -1.19 15.44 -9.89
CA PRO A 38 -2.44 15.34 -10.63
C PRO A 38 -2.31 14.65 -11.99
N SER A 39 -1.11 14.60 -12.55
CA SER A 39 -0.83 13.92 -13.83
C SER A 39 -1.04 12.40 -13.78
N THR A 40 -1.08 11.82 -12.58
CA THR A 40 -1.24 10.38 -12.36
C THR A 40 -2.71 9.94 -12.31
N ALA A 41 -3.66 10.87 -12.13
CA ALA A 41 -5.06 10.55 -11.89
C ALA A 41 -5.84 10.28 -13.18
N ARG A 42 -6.63 9.19 -13.17
CA ARG A 42 -7.57 8.85 -14.23
C ARG A 42 -8.97 8.61 -13.64
N ARG A 43 -10.03 8.90 -14.41
CA ARG A 43 -11.41 8.56 -14.07
C ARG A 43 -11.99 7.71 -15.18
N ASP A 44 -12.52 6.56 -14.82
CA ASP A 44 -13.16 5.65 -15.76
C ASP A 44 -14.45 5.05 -15.15
N GLY A 45 -15.59 5.29 -15.82
CA GLY A 45 -16.86 4.63 -15.57
C GLY A 45 -17.37 4.57 -14.13
N GLY A 46 -17.13 5.60 -13.31
CA GLY A 46 -17.55 5.63 -11.89
C GLY A 46 -16.52 5.08 -10.90
N ALA A 47 -15.40 4.56 -11.37
CA ALA A 47 -14.21 4.28 -10.58
C ALA A 47 -13.19 5.41 -10.77
N GLY A 48 -12.41 5.69 -9.73
CA GLY A 48 -11.25 6.56 -9.80
C GLY A 48 -9.98 5.72 -9.76
N ALA A 49 -8.95 6.12 -10.47
CA ALA A 49 -7.68 5.43 -10.45
C ALA A 49 -6.51 6.41 -10.46
N VAL A 50 -5.44 6.03 -9.79
CA VAL A 50 -4.15 6.71 -9.82
C VAL A 50 -3.10 5.72 -10.30
N SER A 51 -2.43 6.05 -11.39
CA SER A 51 -1.40 5.20 -11.99
C SER A 51 -0.03 5.59 -11.46
N PHE A 52 0.76 4.60 -11.12
CA PHE A 52 2.15 4.76 -10.71
C PHE A 52 3.09 4.17 -11.77
N SER A 53 4.37 4.46 -11.64
CA SER A 53 5.42 3.86 -12.48
C SER A 53 5.36 2.32 -12.41
N ALA A 54 5.96 1.65 -13.38
CA ALA A 54 6.02 0.19 -13.49
C ALA A 54 4.67 -0.52 -13.70
N GLY A 55 3.61 0.21 -14.11
CA GLY A 55 2.32 -0.41 -14.46
C GLY A 55 1.47 -0.81 -13.27
N THR A 56 1.68 -0.20 -12.11
CA THR A 56 0.82 -0.37 -10.93
C THR A 56 -0.25 0.71 -10.89
N GLU A 57 -1.49 0.32 -10.62
CA GLU A 57 -2.64 1.19 -10.47
C GLU A 57 -3.28 1.01 -9.09
N VAL A 58 -3.54 2.11 -8.41
CA VAL A 58 -4.45 2.14 -7.25
C VAL A 58 -5.82 2.59 -7.74
N ARG A 59 -6.82 1.74 -7.54
CA ARG A 59 -8.20 1.96 -7.96
C ARG A 59 -9.11 2.09 -6.76
N PHE A 60 -10.00 3.08 -6.80
CA PHE A 60 -11.04 3.27 -5.80
C PHE A 60 -12.40 2.80 -6.32
N VAL A 61 -13.14 2.08 -5.47
CA VAL A 61 -14.50 1.63 -5.74
C VAL A 61 -15.42 2.05 -4.60
N PRO A 62 -16.71 2.32 -4.88
CA PRO A 62 -17.62 2.77 -3.83
C PRO A 62 -17.95 1.64 -2.85
N THR A 63 -18.04 1.97 -1.57
CA THR A 63 -18.66 1.09 -0.57
C THR A 63 -20.18 1.04 -0.74
N ALA A 64 -20.82 0.00 -0.20
CA ALA A 64 -22.26 0.01 -0.06
C ALA A 64 -22.73 1.15 0.88
N PRO A 65 -23.91 1.72 0.67
CA PRO A 65 -24.51 2.64 1.63
C PRO A 65 -24.61 1.96 3.01
N LEU A 66 -23.98 2.55 4.03
CA LEU A 66 -23.94 1.97 5.38
C LEU A 66 -25.05 2.56 6.23
N ALA A 67 -25.73 1.70 7.01
CA ALA A 67 -26.68 2.13 8.04
C ALA A 67 -25.96 2.77 9.24
N ALA A 68 -24.68 2.43 9.47
CA ALA A 68 -23.79 3.01 10.48
C ALA A 68 -22.34 2.99 9.98
N PRO A 69 -21.49 3.94 10.38
CA PRO A 69 -20.08 3.93 10.02
C PRO A 69 -19.39 2.71 10.64
N ASP A 70 -18.62 1.98 9.85
CA ASP A 70 -17.72 0.96 10.33
C ASP A 70 -16.55 1.61 11.10
N ALA A 71 -16.09 0.96 12.15
CA ALA A 71 -14.83 1.36 12.76
C ALA A 71 -13.70 1.27 11.72
N PRO A 72 -12.73 2.20 11.73
CA PRO A 72 -11.65 2.18 10.75
C PRO A 72 -10.87 0.85 10.79
N PRO A 73 -10.27 0.43 9.66
CA PRO A 73 -9.42 -0.75 9.63
C PRO A 73 -8.22 -0.56 10.56
N ARG A 74 -7.84 -1.61 11.29
CA ARG A 74 -6.60 -1.63 12.07
C ARG A 74 -5.53 -2.32 11.23
N LEU A 75 -4.30 -1.83 11.28
CA LEU A 75 -3.18 -2.40 10.53
C LEU A 75 -3.05 -3.92 10.72
N VAL A 76 -3.26 -4.38 11.95
CA VAL A 76 -3.09 -5.77 12.35
C VAL A 76 -4.25 -6.70 11.99
N ASP A 77 -5.39 -6.19 11.51
CA ASP A 77 -6.53 -7.03 11.12
C ASP A 77 -6.22 -7.77 9.82
N ILE A 78 -6.61 -9.04 9.74
CA ILE A 78 -6.33 -9.89 8.58
C ILE A 78 -6.96 -9.30 7.31
N GLY A 79 -6.20 -9.27 6.23
CA GLY A 79 -6.61 -8.70 4.95
C GLY A 79 -6.56 -7.16 4.91
N THR A 80 -6.14 -6.50 6.00
CA THR A 80 -5.95 -5.04 5.96
C THR A 80 -4.80 -4.68 5.04
N ASN A 81 -5.07 -3.72 4.15
CA ASN A 81 -4.11 -3.16 3.22
C ASN A 81 -3.62 -1.80 3.70
N HIS A 82 -2.37 -1.47 3.37
CA HIS A 82 -1.86 -0.11 3.37
C HIS A 82 -1.11 0.19 2.07
N LEU A 83 -1.03 1.47 1.74
CA LEU A 83 -0.29 1.98 0.58
C LEU A 83 0.91 2.78 1.10
N CYS A 84 2.12 2.36 0.75
CA CYS A 84 3.33 3.02 1.20
C CYS A 84 3.86 3.99 0.15
N LEU A 85 4.04 5.25 0.54
CA LEU A 85 4.62 6.29 -0.28
C LEU A 85 6.07 6.55 0.16
N ARG A 86 7.00 6.44 -0.79
CA ARG A 86 8.39 6.76 -0.57
C ARG A 86 8.62 8.26 -0.61
N VAL A 87 9.29 8.80 0.39
CA VAL A 87 9.66 10.22 0.48
C VAL A 87 11.15 10.39 0.75
N GLY A 88 11.70 11.53 0.35
CA GLY A 88 13.09 11.89 0.60
C GLY A 88 13.31 12.54 1.96
N ASP A 89 12.26 13.14 2.55
CA ASP A 89 12.27 13.80 3.86
C ASP A 89 10.95 13.48 4.57
N ILE A 90 10.98 12.53 5.49
CA ILE A 90 9.79 12.03 6.18
C ILE A 90 9.24 13.04 7.19
N GLU A 91 10.09 13.87 7.80
CA GLU A 91 9.64 14.93 8.71
C GLU A 91 8.83 16.00 7.96
N ALA A 92 9.33 16.44 6.81
CA ALA A 92 8.63 17.42 5.99
C ALA A 92 7.31 16.86 5.47
N ALA A 93 7.29 15.58 5.06
CA ALA A 93 6.10 14.91 4.57
C ALA A 93 5.06 14.70 5.68
N ALA A 94 5.45 14.23 6.87
CA ALA A 94 4.56 14.08 8.01
C ALA A 94 3.97 15.42 8.47
N ALA A 95 4.81 16.45 8.60
CA ALA A 95 4.35 17.81 8.95
C ALA A 95 3.42 18.43 7.91
N HIS A 96 3.50 18.01 6.65
CA HIS A 96 2.51 18.37 5.63
C HIS A 96 1.17 17.66 5.87
N LEU A 97 1.20 16.36 6.12
CA LEU A 97 -0.01 15.55 6.35
C LEU A 97 -0.81 16.01 7.57
N GLU A 98 -0.15 16.45 8.64
CA GLU A 98 -0.80 17.00 9.83
C GLU A 98 -1.68 18.25 9.53
N LYS A 99 -1.42 18.93 8.41
CA LYS A 99 -2.17 20.11 7.96
C LYS A 99 -3.30 19.76 6.99
N VAL A 100 -3.33 18.52 6.49
CA VAL A 100 -4.37 18.07 5.55
C VAL A 100 -5.65 17.75 6.32
N PRO A 101 -6.79 18.42 6.03
CA PRO A 101 -8.01 18.21 6.79
C PRO A 101 -8.49 16.76 6.80
N GLY A 102 -8.72 16.22 8.00
CA GLY A 102 -9.23 14.86 8.21
C GLY A 102 -8.20 13.74 8.08
N VAL A 103 -6.96 14.05 7.78
CA VAL A 103 -5.85 13.09 7.88
C VAL A 103 -5.50 12.89 9.36
N ASP A 104 -5.26 11.65 9.74
CA ASP A 104 -4.86 11.23 11.09
C ASP A 104 -3.48 10.56 11.01
N VAL A 105 -2.45 11.28 11.45
CA VAL A 105 -1.07 10.76 11.51
C VAL A 105 -0.92 9.91 12.77
N LEU A 106 -0.47 8.66 12.62
CA LEU A 106 -0.47 7.65 13.69
C LEU A 106 0.91 7.55 14.36
N GLY A 107 0.95 7.89 15.65
CA GLY A 107 2.13 7.76 16.48
C GLY A 107 3.30 8.67 16.06
N ASP A 108 4.52 8.15 16.20
CA ASP A 108 5.76 8.84 15.94
C ASP A 108 6.49 8.27 14.71
N ILE A 109 7.38 9.05 14.11
CA ILE A 109 8.31 8.53 13.10
C ILE A 109 9.23 7.51 13.74
N ILE A 110 9.18 6.27 13.26
CA ILE A 110 10.03 5.18 13.73
C ILE A 110 11.29 5.13 12.87
N THR A 111 12.43 4.92 13.52
CA THR A 111 13.70 4.61 12.84
C THR A 111 14.17 3.24 13.29
N ILE A 112 14.41 2.36 12.35
CA ILE A 112 14.90 0.99 12.64
C ILE A 112 16.40 1.07 12.97
N PRO A 113 16.80 0.70 14.21
CA PRO A 113 18.18 0.91 14.66
C PRO A 113 19.15 -0.18 14.17
N GLU A 114 18.67 -1.37 13.87
CA GLU A 114 19.51 -2.52 13.53
C GLU A 114 18.81 -3.53 12.60
N GLY A 115 19.52 -4.57 12.19
CA GLY A 115 19.00 -5.63 11.34
C GLY A 115 19.03 -5.29 9.85
N PRO A 116 18.39 -6.12 9.00
CA PRO A 116 18.48 -6.01 7.54
C PRO A 116 17.83 -4.76 6.96
N ILE A 117 16.96 -4.10 7.74
CA ILE A 117 16.28 -2.86 7.36
C ILE A 117 16.75 -1.66 8.21
N ARG A 118 17.96 -1.73 8.76
CA ARG A 118 18.55 -0.65 9.55
C ARG A 118 18.55 0.67 8.77
N GLY A 119 18.15 1.75 9.44
CA GLY A 119 18.05 3.08 8.86
C GLY A 119 16.73 3.36 8.15
N ASN A 120 15.89 2.36 7.92
CA ASN A 120 14.53 2.58 7.44
C ASN A 120 13.76 3.45 8.44
N ARG A 121 13.02 4.41 7.91
CA ARG A 121 12.18 5.32 8.69
C ARG A 121 10.77 5.27 8.14
N TRP A 122 9.77 5.17 9.02
CA TRP A 122 8.39 5.08 8.60
C TRP A 122 7.42 5.69 9.61
N ILE A 123 6.22 6.05 9.13
CA ILE A 123 5.08 6.49 9.94
C ILE A 123 3.81 6.15 9.17
N TYR A 124 2.78 5.70 9.89
CA TYR A 124 1.46 5.46 9.31
C TYR A 124 0.57 6.69 9.41
N PHE A 125 -0.39 6.79 8.49
CA PHE A 125 -1.48 7.75 8.58
C PHE A 125 -2.77 7.17 7.98
N ARG A 126 -3.90 7.76 8.35
CA ARG A 126 -5.20 7.47 7.76
C ARG A 126 -5.68 8.63 6.92
N SER A 127 -6.25 8.30 5.77
CA SER A 127 -7.04 9.25 5.00
C SER A 127 -8.30 9.69 5.76
N PRO A 128 -8.99 10.75 5.33
CA PRO A 128 -10.22 11.22 5.99
C PRO A 128 -11.34 10.18 6.14
N TRP A 129 -11.32 9.11 5.37
CA TRP A 129 -12.27 7.98 5.45
C TRP A 129 -11.68 6.70 6.05
N GLY A 130 -10.42 6.73 6.52
CA GLY A 130 -9.80 5.66 7.29
C GLY A 130 -8.96 4.65 6.50
N THR A 131 -8.73 4.84 5.19
CA THR A 131 -7.75 4.02 4.45
C THR A 131 -6.35 4.27 5.04
N LEU A 132 -5.61 3.18 5.28
CA LEU A 132 -4.27 3.22 5.81
C LEU A 132 -3.24 3.52 4.73
N PHE A 133 -2.34 4.41 5.07
CA PHE A 133 -1.16 4.76 4.30
C PHE A 133 0.08 4.70 5.19
N GLU A 134 1.23 4.59 4.55
CA GLU A 134 2.54 4.69 5.18
C GLU A 134 3.40 5.70 4.43
N LEU A 135 4.19 6.49 5.14
CA LEU A 135 5.36 7.17 4.60
C LEU A 135 6.59 6.35 4.93
N GLN A 136 7.50 6.22 3.97
CA GLN A 136 8.75 5.54 4.18
C GLN A 136 9.92 6.35 3.62
N GLN A 137 11.00 6.44 4.39
CA GLN A 137 12.27 7.03 3.98
C GLN A 137 13.42 6.06 4.19
N TRP A 138 14.29 5.95 3.19
CA TRP A 138 15.56 5.25 3.28
C TRP A 138 16.69 6.27 3.15
N PRO A 139 17.42 6.58 4.22
CA PRO A 139 18.60 7.46 4.15
C PRO A 139 19.72 6.87 3.29
N GLU A 140 19.83 5.54 3.28
CA GLU A 140 20.78 4.79 2.47
C GLU A 140 20.05 3.68 1.74
N THR A 141 20.53 3.30 0.56
CA THR A 141 19.98 2.16 -0.18
C THR A 141 20.22 0.87 0.61
N PRO A 142 19.17 0.13 1.01
CA PRO A 142 19.34 -1.13 1.72
C PRO A 142 19.95 -2.20 0.79
N GLY A 143 20.74 -3.13 1.37
CA GLY A 143 21.46 -4.15 0.59
C GLY A 143 20.54 -5.01 -0.29
N TYR A 144 19.30 -5.29 0.12
CA TYR A 144 18.36 -6.05 -0.70
C TYR A 144 17.83 -5.25 -1.91
N ALA A 145 18.00 -3.94 -1.95
CA ALA A 145 17.54 -3.09 -3.04
C ALA A 145 18.40 -3.21 -4.30
N ASP A 146 19.58 -3.80 -4.25
CA ASP A 146 20.45 -4.00 -5.42
C ASP A 146 19.73 -4.68 -6.58
N THR A 147 18.73 -5.52 -6.28
CA THR A 147 17.91 -6.22 -7.26
C THR A 147 16.54 -5.55 -7.51
N THR A 148 16.20 -4.47 -6.79
CA THR A 148 14.89 -3.82 -6.80
C THR A 148 14.96 -2.30 -6.77
N ALA A 149 16.16 -1.71 -6.95
CA ALA A 149 16.45 -0.29 -6.74
C ALA A 149 15.48 0.64 -7.49
N GLU A 150 15.17 0.35 -8.74
CA GLU A 150 14.25 1.18 -9.54
C GLU A 150 12.84 1.20 -8.97
N ARG A 151 12.37 0.07 -8.43
CA ARG A 151 11.01 -0.05 -7.88
C ARG A 151 10.89 0.54 -6.50
N LEU A 152 11.93 0.37 -5.69
CA LEU A 152 12.01 0.98 -4.38
C LEU A 152 12.30 2.48 -4.46
N HIS A 153 12.27 3.06 -5.67
CA HIS A 153 12.47 4.48 -5.93
C HIS A 153 13.79 5.05 -5.39
N HIS A 154 14.82 4.21 -5.27
CA HIS A 154 16.15 4.68 -4.89
C HIS A 154 16.78 5.50 -6.03
N GLY A 155 17.29 6.68 -5.69
CA GLY A 155 17.91 7.58 -6.66
C GLY A 155 16.92 8.30 -7.59
N GLN A 156 15.63 8.14 -7.44
CA GLN A 156 14.62 8.90 -8.19
C GLN A 156 14.56 10.36 -7.70
N ARG A 157 14.13 11.23 -8.59
CA ARG A 157 13.88 12.64 -8.25
C ARG A 157 12.47 12.77 -7.67
N PRO A 158 12.27 13.69 -6.71
CA PRO A 158 10.93 14.01 -6.23
C PRO A 158 10.00 14.43 -7.36
N ALA A 159 8.72 14.07 -7.25
CA ALA A 159 7.68 14.52 -8.16
C ALA A 159 7.44 16.03 -7.96
N GLU A 160 7.61 16.82 -9.03
CA GLU A 160 7.56 18.29 -8.94
C GLU A 160 6.14 18.83 -8.72
N ASP A 161 5.12 18.10 -9.17
CA ASP A 161 3.71 18.48 -9.09
C ASP A 161 2.96 17.83 -7.91
N ALA A 162 3.64 17.03 -7.09
CA ALA A 162 3.07 16.40 -5.90
C ALA A 162 2.93 17.41 -4.76
N ALA A 163 1.77 17.42 -4.08
CA ALA A 163 1.60 18.22 -2.87
C ALA A 163 2.39 17.65 -1.67
N LEU A 164 2.58 16.32 -1.63
CA LEU A 164 3.39 15.67 -0.61
C LEU A 164 4.87 15.99 -0.83
N PRO A 165 5.52 16.68 0.11
CA PRO A 165 6.92 17.08 -0.04
C PRO A 165 7.85 15.90 -0.28
N THR A 166 8.78 16.06 -1.20
CA THR A 166 9.85 15.09 -1.52
C THR A 166 9.36 13.70 -1.92
N LEU A 167 8.13 13.58 -2.41
CA LEU A 167 7.57 12.30 -2.86
C LEU A 167 8.41 11.70 -3.98
N LEU A 168 8.76 10.43 -3.84
CA LEU A 168 9.47 9.63 -4.86
C LEU A 168 8.54 8.66 -5.59
N GLY A 169 7.39 8.30 -5.02
CA GLY A 169 6.38 7.44 -5.62
C GLY A 169 5.80 6.39 -4.67
N LEU A 170 5.07 5.43 -5.23
CA LEU A 170 4.56 4.27 -4.49
C LEU A 170 5.71 3.28 -4.28
N ASP A 171 6.07 3.03 -3.02
CA ASP A 171 7.12 2.08 -2.64
C ASP A 171 6.61 0.64 -2.70
N HIS A 172 5.57 0.37 -1.93
CA HIS A 172 4.93 -0.95 -1.85
C HIS A 172 3.45 -0.84 -1.48
N THR A 173 2.77 -1.96 -1.55
CA THR A 173 1.49 -2.16 -0.89
C THR A 173 1.63 -3.26 0.14
N GLY A 174 1.19 -3.01 1.38
CA GLY A 174 1.31 -3.95 2.47
C GLY A 174 -0.01 -4.64 2.80
N TYR A 175 0.08 -5.86 3.32
CA TYR A 175 -1.07 -6.66 3.73
C TYR A 175 -0.80 -7.41 5.03
N SER A 176 -1.73 -7.37 5.95
CA SER A 176 -1.76 -8.28 7.10
C SER A 176 -2.40 -9.59 6.71
N VAL A 177 -1.68 -10.69 6.84
CA VAL A 177 -2.12 -12.02 6.39
C VAL A 177 -2.31 -12.96 7.58
N ARG A 178 -3.06 -14.05 7.38
CA ARG A 178 -3.28 -15.09 8.38
C ARG A 178 -2.09 -16.05 8.49
N SER A 179 -1.42 -16.31 7.36
CA SER A 179 -0.26 -17.17 7.28
C SER A 179 0.71 -16.59 6.26
N LEU A 180 1.87 -16.15 6.74
CA LEU A 180 2.91 -15.59 5.90
C LEU A 180 3.45 -16.62 4.92
N ASP A 181 3.77 -17.82 5.41
CA ASP A 181 4.33 -18.88 4.56
C ASP A 181 3.36 -19.31 3.46
N ALA A 182 2.09 -19.58 3.80
CA ALA A 182 1.10 -19.95 2.79
C ALA A 182 0.86 -18.84 1.76
N THR A 183 0.93 -17.57 2.16
CA THR A 183 0.80 -16.42 1.26
C THR A 183 2.00 -16.33 0.32
N VAL A 184 3.21 -16.44 0.86
CA VAL A 184 4.45 -16.39 0.09
C VAL A 184 4.50 -17.55 -0.90
N ASP A 185 4.21 -18.79 -0.47
CA ASP A 185 4.19 -19.97 -1.33
C ASP A 185 3.21 -19.80 -2.51
N HIS A 186 2.02 -19.26 -2.24
CA HIS A 186 1.04 -18.97 -3.29
C HIS A 186 1.55 -17.94 -4.29
N LEU A 187 2.10 -16.83 -3.82
CA LEU A 187 2.58 -15.74 -4.68
C LEU A 187 3.79 -16.17 -5.52
N VAL A 188 4.70 -16.96 -4.94
CA VAL A 188 5.87 -17.51 -5.65
C VAL A 188 5.41 -18.52 -6.72
N ALA A 189 4.49 -19.44 -6.38
CA ALA A 189 4.04 -20.48 -7.28
C ALA A 189 3.18 -19.95 -8.45
N HIS A 190 2.39 -18.90 -8.24
CA HIS A 190 1.35 -18.49 -9.19
C HIS A 190 1.52 -17.09 -9.76
N HIS A 191 2.35 -16.24 -9.15
CA HIS A 191 2.47 -14.83 -9.54
C HIS A 191 3.91 -14.37 -9.78
N ARG A 192 4.85 -15.30 -9.97
CA ARG A 192 6.27 -14.97 -10.24
C ARG A 192 6.90 -14.06 -9.18
N ALA A 193 6.37 -14.14 -7.96
CA ALA A 193 6.91 -13.38 -6.85
C ALA A 193 8.28 -13.90 -6.43
N ARG A 194 9.14 -13.00 -5.99
CA ARG A 194 10.44 -13.30 -5.43
C ARG A 194 10.56 -12.66 -4.04
N VAL A 195 10.88 -13.45 -3.04
CA VAL A 195 11.16 -12.94 -1.70
C VAL A 195 12.52 -12.23 -1.71
N VAL A 196 12.54 -10.98 -1.29
CA VAL A 196 13.78 -10.17 -1.18
C VAL A 196 14.20 -9.92 0.26
N LEU A 197 13.25 -10.04 1.20
CA LEU A 197 13.53 -9.88 2.63
C LEU A 197 12.57 -10.76 3.44
N ARG A 198 13.09 -11.37 4.51
CA ARG A 198 12.29 -11.90 5.63
C ARG A 198 12.89 -11.43 6.94
N THR A 199 12.04 -11.03 7.87
CA THR A 199 12.45 -10.62 9.20
C THR A 199 11.31 -10.80 10.21
N GLU A 200 11.62 -10.65 11.49
CA GLU A 200 10.65 -10.60 12.57
C GLU A 200 10.79 -9.25 13.30
N ILE A 201 9.68 -8.68 13.68
CA ILE A 201 9.60 -7.42 14.41
C ILE A 201 8.87 -7.68 15.71
N ALA A 202 9.57 -7.57 16.83
CA ALA A 202 8.96 -7.59 18.15
C ALA A 202 8.44 -6.19 18.49
N ALA A 203 7.22 -6.15 18.99
CA ALA A 203 6.56 -4.91 19.40
C ALA A 203 6.07 -5.06 20.83
N ASP A 204 6.59 -4.22 21.73
CA ASP A 204 6.09 -4.15 23.08
C ASP A 204 4.74 -3.41 23.15
N ARG A 205 4.09 -3.49 24.30
CA ARG A 205 2.76 -2.92 24.52
C ARG A 205 2.73 -1.40 24.36
N ASP A 206 3.79 -0.71 24.78
CA ASP A 206 3.85 0.74 24.69
C ASP A 206 4.02 1.20 23.26
N PHE A 207 4.82 0.50 22.47
CA PHE A 207 4.92 0.71 21.03
C PHE A 207 3.55 0.50 20.35
N MET A 208 2.87 -0.61 20.62
CA MET A 208 1.57 -0.93 20.02
C MET A 208 0.49 0.08 20.40
N ARG A 209 0.50 0.60 21.61
CA ARG A 209 -0.42 1.69 22.03
C ARG A 209 -0.15 2.98 21.28
N ARG A 210 1.11 3.41 21.22
CA ARG A 210 1.48 4.68 20.57
C ARG A 210 1.25 4.66 19.06
N GLN A 211 1.62 3.55 18.40
CA GLN A 211 1.59 3.48 16.94
C GLN A 211 0.23 3.05 16.39
N PHE A 212 -0.49 2.21 17.10
CA PHE A 212 -1.67 1.54 16.56
C PHE A 212 -2.91 1.60 17.44
N ASP A 213 -2.84 2.26 18.58
CA ASP A 213 -3.93 2.30 19.59
C ASP A 213 -4.39 0.89 20.02
N LEU A 214 -3.43 0.00 20.24
CA LEU A 214 -3.66 -1.39 20.60
C LEU A 214 -2.96 -1.75 21.92
N ASP A 215 -3.74 -2.22 22.91
CA ASP A 215 -3.22 -2.66 24.21
C ASP A 215 -2.79 -4.14 24.18
N VAL A 216 -1.88 -4.45 23.29
CA VAL A 216 -1.33 -5.80 23.09
C VAL A 216 0.19 -5.71 22.89
N GLU A 217 0.86 -6.84 23.02
CA GLU A 217 2.25 -7.02 22.63
C GLU A 217 2.35 -8.27 21.75
N GLY A 218 3.38 -8.39 20.95
CA GLY A 218 3.58 -9.55 20.11
C GLY A 218 4.73 -9.41 19.13
N THR A 219 4.93 -10.46 18.37
CA THR A 219 5.91 -10.50 17.29
C THR A 219 5.18 -10.59 15.95
N SER A 220 5.63 -9.83 14.98
CA SER A 220 5.13 -9.90 13.61
C SER A 220 6.21 -10.47 12.71
N ALA A 221 5.93 -11.59 12.05
CA ALA A 221 6.75 -12.07 10.95
C ALA A 221 6.43 -11.23 9.71
N MET A 222 7.47 -10.83 8.98
CA MET A 222 7.37 -9.97 7.80
C MET A 222 8.15 -10.54 6.62
N ALA A 223 7.59 -10.41 5.43
CA ALA A 223 8.30 -10.63 4.17
C ALA A 223 8.05 -9.49 3.19
N MET A 224 9.12 -9.06 2.50
CA MET A 224 9.03 -8.21 1.32
C MET A 224 9.22 -9.07 0.07
N LEU A 225 8.30 -8.91 -0.88
CA LEU A 225 8.33 -9.61 -2.17
C LEU A 225 8.34 -8.60 -3.32
N VAL A 226 8.94 -9.00 -4.43
CA VAL A 226 8.83 -8.31 -5.71
C VAL A 226 8.09 -9.22 -6.68
N VAL A 227 7.07 -8.69 -7.35
CA VAL A 227 6.27 -9.41 -8.34
C VAL A 227 6.53 -8.78 -9.72
N ASP A 228 6.95 -9.60 -10.67
CA ASP A 228 7.26 -9.20 -12.06
C ASP A 228 8.21 -8.01 -12.19
N ASP A 229 9.01 -7.79 -11.18
CA ASP A 229 9.81 -6.59 -11.13
C ASP A 229 8.99 -5.27 -11.27
N ALA A 230 7.73 -5.27 -10.91
CA ALA A 230 6.81 -4.15 -11.11
C ALA A 230 6.11 -3.67 -9.83
N VAL A 231 5.85 -4.56 -8.88
CA VAL A 231 5.22 -4.18 -7.61
C VAL A 231 5.92 -4.84 -6.42
N ASN A 232 6.11 -4.07 -5.37
CA ASN A 232 6.59 -4.58 -4.09
C ASN A 232 5.38 -4.89 -3.20
N LEU A 233 5.40 -6.06 -2.58
CA LEU A 233 4.41 -6.49 -1.60
C LEU A 233 5.08 -6.68 -0.26
N GLU A 234 4.56 -5.99 0.76
CA GLU A 234 4.93 -6.22 2.15
C GLU A 234 3.86 -7.06 2.83
N LEU A 235 4.25 -8.16 3.44
CA LEU A 235 3.34 -9.10 4.08
C LEU A 235 3.68 -9.23 5.56
N PHE A 236 2.66 -9.10 6.42
CA PHE A 236 2.78 -9.29 7.86
C PHE A 236 1.88 -10.41 8.35
N GLU A 237 2.43 -11.35 9.10
CA GLU A 237 1.69 -12.23 10.00
C GLU A 237 1.89 -11.75 11.42
N HIS A 238 0.83 -11.19 12.01
CA HIS A 238 0.89 -10.66 13.37
C HIS A 238 0.53 -11.73 14.40
N GLY A 239 1.46 -12.05 15.28
CA GLY A 239 1.27 -12.99 16.39
C GLY A 239 0.54 -12.36 17.58
N ILE A 240 -0.59 -11.69 17.34
CA ILE A 240 -1.39 -11.02 18.37
C ILE A 240 -2.83 -11.53 18.42
N PRO A 241 -3.48 -11.49 19.60
CA PRO A 241 -4.88 -11.87 19.72
C PRO A 241 -5.85 -10.79 19.18
N GLY A 242 -7.08 -11.18 18.89
CA GLY A 242 -8.18 -10.25 18.60
C GLY A 242 -8.13 -9.61 17.21
N GLN A 243 -7.43 -10.21 16.27
CA GLN A 243 -7.48 -9.81 14.86
C GLN A 243 -8.88 -10.05 14.29
N ARG A 244 -9.37 -9.09 13.51
CA ARG A 244 -10.64 -9.20 12.77
C ARG A 244 -10.42 -9.92 11.44
N ALA A 245 -11.51 -10.47 10.89
CA ALA A 245 -11.50 -11.07 9.56
C ALA A 245 -11.35 -10.03 8.44
N PRO A 246 -10.93 -10.44 7.23
CA PRO A 246 -10.88 -9.56 6.07
C PRO A 246 -12.21 -8.86 5.81
N ARG A 247 -12.17 -7.60 5.42
CA ARG A 247 -13.35 -6.82 5.09
C ARG A 247 -13.80 -7.11 3.66
N PRO A 248 -15.11 -7.24 3.43
CA PRO A 248 -15.64 -7.31 2.07
C PRO A 248 -15.33 -6.04 1.27
N LEU A 249 -15.29 -6.16 -0.06
CA LEU A 249 -14.97 -5.04 -0.95
C LEU A 249 -16.06 -3.92 -0.95
N ASP A 250 -17.22 -4.17 -0.38
CA ASP A 250 -18.29 -3.19 -0.20
C ASP A 250 -18.22 -2.41 1.12
N ARG A 251 -17.14 -2.58 1.90
CA ARG A 251 -16.91 -1.92 3.19
C ARG A 251 -15.63 -1.10 3.18
N ILE A 252 -15.59 -0.01 3.95
CA ILE A 252 -14.37 0.80 4.14
C ILE A 252 -13.23 -0.09 4.62
N GLY A 253 -12.08 -0.03 3.91
CA GLY A 253 -10.92 -0.90 4.15
C GLY A 253 -11.00 -2.26 3.46
N GLY A 254 -12.11 -2.57 2.78
CA GLY A 254 -12.16 -3.69 1.83
C GLY A 254 -11.22 -3.41 0.67
N ASN A 255 -10.52 -4.44 0.21
CA ASN A 255 -9.52 -4.30 -0.85
C ASN A 255 -9.46 -5.57 -1.71
N LEU A 256 -8.83 -5.43 -2.87
CA LEU A 256 -8.61 -6.52 -3.82
C LEU A 256 -7.25 -6.33 -4.48
N LEU A 257 -6.41 -7.36 -4.42
CA LEU A 257 -5.12 -7.39 -5.11
C LEU A 257 -5.26 -8.18 -6.42
N GLU A 258 -5.04 -7.52 -7.54
CA GLU A 258 -5.02 -8.12 -8.87
C GLU A 258 -3.59 -8.08 -9.41
N LEU A 259 -2.91 -9.20 -9.35
CA LEU A 259 -1.60 -9.38 -10.00
C LEU A 259 -1.84 -9.86 -11.44
N HIS A 260 -1.11 -9.30 -12.40
CA HIS A 260 -1.35 -9.52 -13.83
C HIS A 260 -2.81 -9.20 -14.22
N ALA A 261 -3.25 -8.00 -13.84
CA ALA A 261 -4.63 -7.56 -14.02
C ALA A 261 -5.08 -7.71 -15.49
N ALA A 262 -6.27 -8.29 -15.68
CA ALA A 262 -6.90 -8.30 -16.99
C ALA A 262 -7.26 -6.87 -17.44
N PRO A 263 -7.44 -6.61 -18.75
CA PRO A 263 -7.84 -5.30 -19.26
C PRO A 263 -9.10 -4.73 -18.59
N HIS A 264 -10.01 -5.61 -18.19
CA HIS A 264 -11.18 -5.26 -17.40
C HIS A 264 -10.97 -5.68 -15.95
N PRO A 265 -11.26 -4.78 -14.98
CA PRO A 265 -11.11 -5.11 -13.56
C PRO A 265 -12.01 -6.28 -13.16
N ALA A 266 -11.53 -7.09 -12.23
CA ALA A 266 -12.33 -8.14 -11.63
C ALA A 266 -13.54 -7.52 -10.91
N THR A 267 -14.72 -8.03 -11.20
CA THR A 267 -15.97 -7.63 -10.55
C THR A 267 -16.31 -8.49 -9.33
N THR A 268 -15.65 -9.62 -9.19
CA THR A 268 -15.86 -10.56 -8.09
C THR A 268 -14.53 -10.89 -7.42
N ALA A 269 -14.57 -10.95 -6.10
CA ALA A 269 -13.43 -11.23 -5.26
C ALA A 269 -13.73 -12.41 -4.31
N HIS A 270 -12.68 -13.04 -3.78
CA HIS A 270 -12.78 -13.99 -2.69
C HIS A 270 -11.64 -13.77 -1.69
N HIS A 271 -11.91 -14.08 -0.44
CA HIS A 271 -10.87 -14.11 0.58
C HIS A 271 -10.14 -15.44 0.52
N ALA A 272 -8.87 -15.40 0.17
CA ALA A 272 -8.04 -16.60 0.20
C ALA A 272 -7.85 -17.06 1.66
N PRO A 273 -7.67 -18.36 1.91
CA PRO A 273 -7.54 -18.92 3.28
C PRO A 273 -6.41 -18.27 4.08
N PHE A 274 -5.36 -17.83 3.41
CA PHE A 274 -4.21 -17.18 4.03
C PHE A 274 -4.39 -15.66 4.30
N GLY A 275 -5.52 -15.05 3.88
CA GLY A 275 -5.92 -13.71 4.30
C GLY A 275 -5.99 -12.64 3.20
N LEU A 276 -5.41 -12.85 2.02
CA LEU A 276 -5.55 -11.89 0.91
C LEU A 276 -6.94 -11.98 0.26
N THR A 277 -7.40 -10.85 -0.27
CA THR A 277 -8.56 -10.82 -1.16
C THR A 277 -8.06 -10.81 -2.61
N LEU A 278 -8.44 -11.80 -3.38
CA LEU A 278 -7.97 -12.05 -4.74
C LEU A 278 -9.17 -12.12 -5.71
N PRO A 279 -8.95 -11.93 -7.03
CA PRO A 279 -9.97 -12.20 -8.05
C PRO A 279 -10.48 -13.63 -7.96
N ARG A 280 -11.77 -13.84 -8.17
CA ARG A 280 -12.29 -15.22 -8.29
C ARG A 280 -11.73 -15.87 -9.55
N PRO A 281 -11.24 -17.10 -9.46
CA PRO A 281 -10.88 -17.85 -10.65
C PRO A 281 -12.09 -17.94 -11.60
N VAL A 282 -11.85 -17.69 -12.89
CA VAL A 282 -12.86 -17.95 -13.91
C VAL A 282 -12.97 -19.47 -14.02
N THR A 283 -14.05 -20.05 -13.50
CA THR A 283 -14.37 -21.46 -13.75
C THR A 283 -14.83 -21.57 -15.19
N GLY A 284 -13.93 -22.09 -16.05
CA GLY A 284 -14.25 -22.41 -17.44
C GLY A 284 -15.25 -23.57 -17.54
#